data_b1f8b11515e3f6186fb2b742213ccf13
#
_entry.id   b1f8b11515e3f6186fb2b742213ccf13
#
_cell.length_a   1.000
_cell.length_b   1.000
_cell.length_c   1.000
_cell.angle_alpha   90.00
_cell.angle_beta   90.00
_cell.angle_gamma   90.00
#
_symmetry.space_group_name_H-M   'P 1'
#
loop_
_entity.id
_entity.type
_entity.pdbx_description
1 polymer ?
#
loop_
_entity_poly.entity_id
_entity_poly.type
_entity_poly.pdbx_seq_one_letter_code
_entity_poly.pdbx_strand_id
1 'polypeptide(L)'
;LSFMIIHFFQIISIFLLTLLFGLSYIGYGKFFNNLIFKGTSGVNYGQLGLFGIFFLIIISYFTSFFIAHNSIHNIIILTAGIFLFFLDRKKINYFNLKLLLLITIFTFLFFIISKNHDDFPYYHLPFALSLAENKVSFGMGLLNYGYRHHSALLFLNSLKFLPWIKYFLFNLPNYLILIFVNYVLLDNLIKNFKKKNIIFLLCIIFLLVVNLKFTRLSEYGTD
;
A
#
# COMPACT_ATOMS: atom_id res chain seq x y z
N LEU A 1 -30.81 -2.66 -13.18
CA LEU A 1 -29.87 -3.78 -13.41
C LEU A 1 -28.52 -3.28 -13.92
N SER A 2 -28.48 -2.40 -14.94
CA SER A 2 -27.23 -1.85 -15.51
C SER A 2 -26.36 -1.11 -14.49
N PHE A 3 -26.92 -0.30 -13.63
CA PHE A 3 -26.22 0.44 -12.57
C PHE A 3 -25.53 -0.51 -11.57
N MET A 4 -26.20 -1.55 -11.13
CA MET A 4 -25.67 -2.54 -10.20
C MET A 4 -24.53 -3.35 -10.80
N ILE A 5 -24.61 -3.67 -12.10
CA ILE A 5 -23.57 -4.38 -12.83
C ILE A 5 -22.30 -3.51 -12.94
N ILE A 6 -22.43 -2.22 -13.23
CA ILE A 6 -21.30 -1.28 -13.33
C ILE A 6 -20.55 -1.21 -11.99
N HIS A 7 -21.26 -1.06 -10.88
CA HIS A 7 -20.62 -1.02 -9.55
C HIS A 7 -19.93 -2.33 -9.19
N PHE A 8 -20.51 -3.47 -9.56
CA PHE A 8 -19.89 -4.77 -9.33
C PHE A 8 -18.55 -4.90 -10.07
N PHE A 9 -18.48 -4.50 -11.34
CA PHE A 9 -17.23 -4.49 -12.11
C PHE A 9 -16.19 -3.52 -11.53
N GLN A 10 -16.61 -2.37 -11.02
CA GLN A 10 -15.73 -1.42 -10.37
C GLN A 10 -15.10 -2.02 -9.10
N ILE A 11 -15.88 -2.66 -8.24
CA ILE A 11 -15.42 -3.32 -7.02
C ILE A 11 -14.39 -4.42 -7.35
N ILE A 12 -14.69 -5.27 -8.34
CA ILE A 12 -13.76 -6.31 -8.79
C ILE A 12 -12.45 -5.69 -9.31
N SER A 13 -12.55 -4.65 -10.13
CA SER A 13 -11.38 -3.98 -10.68
C SER A 13 -10.49 -3.38 -9.59
N ILE A 14 -11.08 -2.74 -8.58
CA ILE A 14 -10.36 -2.19 -7.43
C ILE A 14 -9.70 -3.32 -6.62
N PHE A 15 -10.40 -4.43 -6.42
CA PHE A 15 -9.83 -5.61 -5.74
C PHE A 15 -8.62 -6.18 -6.48
N LEU A 16 -8.73 -6.38 -7.79
CA LEU A 16 -7.63 -6.88 -8.62
C LEU A 16 -6.43 -5.92 -8.60
N LEU A 17 -6.69 -4.62 -8.69
CA LEU A 17 -5.62 -3.61 -8.58
C LEU A 17 -4.96 -3.62 -7.20
N THR A 18 -5.73 -3.80 -6.14
CA THR A 18 -5.16 -3.96 -4.78
C THR A 18 -4.18 -5.13 -4.73
N LEU A 19 -4.52 -6.27 -5.33
CA LEU A 19 -3.61 -7.41 -5.42
C LEU A 19 -2.36 -7.10 -6.26
N LEU A 20 -2.53 -6.45 -7.43
CA LEU A 20 -1.41 -6.07 -8.28
C LEU A 20 -0.45 -5.09 -7.60
N PHE A 21 -0.97 -4.08 -6.91
CA PHE A 21 -0.14 -3.17 -6.11
C PHE A 21 0.52 -3.89 -4.93
N GLY A 22 -0.19 -4.80 -4.27
CA GLY A 22 0.37 -5.64 -3.20
C GLY A 22 1.56 -6.46 -3.70
N LEU A 23 1.44 -7.12 -4.86
CA LEU A 23 2.54 -7.87 -5.49
C LEU A 23 3.69 -6.96 -5.90
N SER A 24 3.40 -5.79 -6.47
CA SER A 24 4.41 -4.79 -6.83
C SER A 24 5.21 -4.34 -5.60
N TYR A 25 4.54 -4.05 -4.49
CA TYR A 25 5.18 -3.64 -3.24
C TYR A 25 6.07 -4.75 -2.67
N ILE A 26 5.60 -6.00 -2.68
CA ILE A 26 6.43 -7.15 -2.28
C ILE A 26 7.65 -7.30 -3.21
N GLY A 27 7.50 -7.03 -4.51
CA GLY A 27 8.60 -7.05 -5.48
C GLY A 27 9.68 -6.03 -5.13
N TYR A 28 9.30 -4.78 -4.88
CA TYR A 28 10.24 -3.75 -4.41
C TYR A 28 10.86 -4.11 -3.06
N GLY A 29 10.10 -4.70 -2.16
CA GLY A 29 10.62 -5.18 -0.87
C GLY A 29 11.64 -6.30 -1.01
N LYS A 30 11.43 -7.24 -1.94
CA LYS A 30 12.45 -8.26 -2.27
C LYS A 30 13.74 -7.62 -2.78
N PHE A 31 13.61 -6.66 -3.69
CA PHE A 31 14.76 -5.92 -4.21
C PHE A 31 15.50 -5.19 -3.09
N PHE A 32 14.79 -4.44 -2.25
CA PHE A 32 15.35 -3.72 -1.12
C PHE A 32 16.00 -4.65 -0.09
N ASN A 33 15.36 -5.77 0.25
CA ASN A 33 15.92 -6.77 1.14
C ASN A 33 17.23 -7.38 0.60
N ASN A 34 17.30 -7.63 -0.71
CA ASN A 34 18.51 -8.13 -1.33
C ASN A 34 19.63 -7.08 -1.33
N LEU A 35 19.29 -5.81 -1.56
CA LEU A 35 20.24 -4.71 -1.62
C LEU A 35 20.86 -4.41 -0.25
N ILE A 36 20.05 -4.31 0.80
CA ILE A 36 20.49 -3.85 2.13
C ILE A 36 20.87 -5.02 3.02
N PHE A 37 20.07 -6.08 3.04
CA PHE A 37 20.21 -7.19 3.98
C PHE A 37 20.80 -8.47 3.32
N LYS A 38 21.34 -8.35 2.11
CA LYS A 38 21.95 -9.47 1.35
C LYS A 38 21.00 -10.68 1.22
N GLY A 39 19.69 -10.43 1.16
CA GLY A 39 18.70 -11.47 0.98
C GLY A 39 18.52 -12.37 2.20
N THR A 40 18.37 -11.79 3.40
CA THR A 40 18.14 -12.56 4.62
C THR A 40 16.99 -13.56 4.43
N SER A 41 17.26 -14.82 4.79
CA SER A 41 16.26 -15.89 4.75
C SER A 41 15.23 -15.72 5.87
N GLY A 42 13.98 -16.12 5.61
CA GLY A 42 12.93 -16.12 6.63
C GLY A 42 12.03 -14.87 6.65
N VAL A 43 12.30 -13.89 5.81
CA VAL A 43 11.43 -12.69 5.66
C VAL A 43 10.13 -13.08 4.96
N ASN A 44 8.99 -12.81 5.57
CA ASN A 44 7.67 -13.12 5.01
C ASN A 44 7.15 -12.02 4.07
N TYR A 45 6.05 -12.30 3.33
CA TYR A 45 5.50 -11.35 2.36
C TYR A 45 4.97 -10.06 3.00
N GLY A 46 4.50 -10.10 4.25
CA GLY A 46 4.10 -8.88 4.97
C GLY A 46 5.30 -7.97 5.23
N GLN A 47 6.40 -8.52 5.75
CA GLN A 47 7.64 -7.77 5.96
C GLN A 47 8.21 -7.23 4.65
N LEU A 48 8.23 -8.04 3.59
CA LEU A 48 8.67 -7.59 2.27
C LEU A 48 7.76 -6.48 1.75
N GLY A 49 6.44 -6.57 1.94
CA GLY A 49 5.51 -5.50 1.56
C GLY A 49 5.81 -4.18 2.27
N LEU A 50 6.08 -4.22 3.59
CA LEU A 50 6.48 -3.04 4.36
C LEU A 50 7.83 -2.47 3.91
N PHE A 51 8.82 -3.31 3.60
CA PHE A 51 10.08 -2.87 3.01
C PHE A 51 9.86 -2.21 1.63
N GLY A 52 8.95 -2.75 0.84
CA GLY A 52 8.57 -2.17 -0.46
C GLY A 52 7.91 -0.80 -0.32
N ILE A 53 7.03 -0.61 0.67
CA ILE A 53 6.45 0.68 0.99
C ILE A 53 7.54 1.69 1.33
N PHE A 54 8.43 1.33 2.25
CA PHE A 54 9.54 2.20 2.64
C PHE A 54 10.43 2.58 1.43
N PHE A 55 10.78 1.62 0.60
CA PHE A 55 11.59 1.86 -0.60
C PHE A 55 10.85 2.73 -1.62
N LEU A 56 9.55 2.52 -1.83
CA LEU A 56 8.75 3.34 -2.74
C LEU A 56 8.55 4.76 -2.23
N ILE A 57 8.52 4.99 -0.92
CA ILE A 57 8.56 6.35 -0.35
C ILE A 57 9.85 7.05 -0.78
N ILE A 58 10.99 6.41 -0.66
CA ILE A 58 12.28 6.98 -1.09
C ILE A 58 12.26 7.28 -2.60
N ILE A 59 11.78 6.33 -3.40
CA ILE A 59 11.65 6.53 -4.86
C ILE A 59 10.72 7.70 -5.17
N SER A 60 9.55 7.77 -4.53
CA SER A 60 8.58 8.82 -4.80
C SER A 60 9.10 10.22 -4.45
N TYR A 61 9.80 10.34 -3.32
CA TYR A 61 10.49 11.59 -2.99
C TYR A 61 11.51 11.97 -4.05
N PHE A 62 12.40 11.04 -4.40
CA PHE A 62 13.46 11.30 -5.36
C PHE A 62 12.91 11.66 -6.75
N THR A 63 11.97 10.89 -7.27
CA THR A 63 11.41 11.11 -8.62
C THR A 63 10.60 12.40 -8.70
N SER A 64 9.93 12.82 -7.62
CA SER A 64 9.11 14.05 -7.60
C SER A 64 9.92 15.33 -7.88
N PHE A 65 11.22 15.35 -7.61
CA PHE A 65 12.08 16.49 -7.94
C PHE A 65 12.31 16.66 -9.44
N PHE A 66 12.26 15.58 -10.20
CA PHE A 66 12.64 15.58 -11.62
C PHE A 66 11.44 15.48 -12.56
N ILE A 67 10.44 14.69 -12.17
CA ILE A 67 9.28 14.37 -13.03
C ILE A 67 7.98 14.40 -12.23
N ALA A 68 6.87 14.72 -12.93
CA ALA A 68 5.54 14.54 -12.38
C ALA A 68 5.20 13.06 -12.24
N HIS A 69 4.49 12.69 -11.17
CA HIS A 69 3.98 11.33 -10.96
C HIS A 69 2.73 11.07 -11.81
N ASN A 70 2.83 11.37 -13.10
CA ASN A 70 1.74 11.16 -14.04
C ASN A 70 1.45 9.66 -14.24
N SER A 71 0.39 9.36 -14.96
CA SER A 71 -0.07 7.98 -15.15
C SER A 71 0.97 7.09 -15.86
N ILE A 72 1.78 7.63 -16.77
CA ILE A 72 2.84 6.87 -17.45
C ILE A 72 3.92 6.47 -16.44
N HIS A 73 4.43 7.43 -15.65
CA HIS A 73 5.39 7.16 -14.58
C HIS A 73 4.86 6.11 -13.61
N ASN A 74 3.59 6.25 -13.19
CA ASN A 74 2.99 5.36 -12.21
C ASN A 74 2.78 3.93 -12.75
N ILE A 75 2.45 3.77 -14.05
CA ILE A 75 2.40 2.47 -14.71
C ILE A 75 3.80 1.83 -14.73
N ILE A 76 4.85 2.61 -15.04
CA ILE A 76 6.23 2.10 -15.04
C ILE A 76 6.61 1.62 -13.64
N ILE A 77 6.33 2.40 -12.59
CA ILE A 77 6.60 1.99 -11.21
C ILE A 77 5.82 0.71 -10.85
N LEU A 78 4.53 0.64 -11.18
CA LEU A 78 3.72 -0.54 -10.89
C LEU A 78 4.27 -1.79 -11.60
N THR A 79 4.50 -1.69 -12.91
CA THR A 79 4.98 -2.82 -13.72
C THR A 79 6.39 -3.27 -13.34
N ALA A 80 7.29 -2.34 -13.03
CA ALA A 80 8.63 -2.66 -12.53
C ALA A 80 8.57 -3.46 -11.22
N GLY A 81 7.70 -3.07 -10.27
CA GLY A 81 7.52 -3.82 -9.04
C GLY A 81 6.98 -5.24 -9.27
N ILE A 82 5.99 -5.39 -10.17
CA ILE A 82 5.48 -6.71 -10.57
C ILE A 82 6.59 -7.55 -11.22
N PHE A 83 7.38 -6.95 -12.10
CA PHE A 83 8.53 -7.62 -12.71
C PHE A 83 9.52 -8.12 -11.66
N LEU A 84 9.89 -7.26 -10.71
CA LEU A 84 10.77 -7.62 -9.59
C LEU A 84 10.19 -8.77 -8.75
N PHE A 85 8.87 -8.80 -8.54
CA PHE A 85 8.24 -9.91 -7.84
C PHE A 85 8.45 -11.25 -8.55
N PHE A 86 8.36 -11.28 -9.88
CA PHE A 86 8.46 -12.49 -10.69
C PHE A 86 9.89 -12.86 -11.12
N LEU A 87 10.89 -12.00 -10.91
CA LEU A 87 12.29 -12.35 -11.21
C LEU A 87 12.72 -13.64 -10.51
N ASP A 88 12.23 -13.88 -9.31
CA ASP A 88 12.62 -15.01 -8.47
C ASP A 88 11.46 -16.05 -8.37
N ARG A 89 10.98 -16.51 -9.54
CA ARG A 89 9.81 -17.42 -9.64
C ARG A 89 9.96 -18.70 -8.81
N LYS A 90 11.18 -19.23 -8.72
CA LYS A 90 11.47 -20.48 -7.98
C LYS A 90 11.25 -20.34 -6.47
N LYS A 91 11.22 -19.11 -5.93
CA LYS A 91 10.99 -18.79 -4.51
C LYS A 91 9.56 -18.36 -4.21
N ILE A 92 8.64 -18.46 -5.20
CA ILE A 92 7.24 -18.11 -4.96
C ILE A 92 6.62 -19.24 -4.10
N ASN A 93 6.21 -18.86 -2.90
CA ASN A 93 5.51 -19.78 -1.99
C ASN A 93 3.99 -19.59 -2.14
N TYR A 94 3.31 -20.60 -2.67
CA TYR A 94 1.86 -20.59 -2.88
C TYR A 94 1.06 -20.43 -1.58
N PHE A 95 1.55 -20.96 -0.46
CA PHE A 95 0.91 -20.75 0.83
C PHE A 95 0.90 -19.26 1.20
N ASN A 96 2.02 -18.58 0.99
CA ASN A 96 2.14 -17.16 1.26
C ASN A 96 1.22 -16.31 0.37
N LEU A 97 1.04 -16.71 -0.90
CA LEU A 97 0.08 -16.03 -1.79
C LEU A 97 -1.37 -16.26 -1.35
N LYS A 98 -1.73 -17.48 -0.97
CA LYS A 98 -3.06 -17.79 -0.46
C LYS A 98 -3.36 -17.00 0.82
N LEU A 99 -2.39 -16.91 1.73
CA LEU A 99 -2.53 -16.13 2.97
C LEU A 99 -2.73 -14.64 2.66
N LEU A 100 -1.95 -14.07 1.72
CA LEU A 100 -2.10 -12.69 1.28
C LEU A 100 -3.49 -12.45 0.70
N LEU A 101 -3.96 -13.32 -0.19
CA LEU A 101 -5.29 -13.24 -0.79
C LEU A 101 -6.40 -13.29 0.27
N LEU A 102 -6.30 -14.22 1.20
CA LEU A 102 -7.27 -14.38 2.28
C LEU A 102 -7.35 -13.12 3.16
N ILE A 103 -6.20 -12.57 3.57
CA ILE A 103 -6.16 -11.32 4.35
C ILE A 103 -6.79 -10.18 3.54
N THR A 104 -6.45 -10.05 2.25
CA THR A 104 -7.01 -9.02 1.39
C THR A 104 -8.53 -9.15 1.30
N ILE A 105 -9.08 -10.35 1.13
CA ILE A 105 -10.54 -10.57 1.07
C ILE A 105 -11.20 -10.10 2.37
N PHE A 106 -10.68 -10.50 3.54
CA PHE A 106 -11.30 -10.14 4.83
C PHE A 106 -11.20 -8.65 5.15
N THR A 107 -10.08 -8.02 4.81
CA THR A 107 -9.88 -6.58 5.09
C THR A 107 -10.46 -5.67 4.02
N PHE A 108 -10.84 -6.20 2.83
CA PHE A 108 -11.34 -5.40 1.71
C PHE A 108 -12.63 -4.66 2.01
N LEU A 109 -13.44 -5.17 2.93
CA LEU A 109 -14.63 -4.47 3.42
C LEU A 109 -14.27 -3.12 4.05
N PHE A 110 -13.17 -3.03 4.79
CA PHE A 110 -12.72 -1.77 5.38
C PHE A 110 -12.38 -0.73 4.31
N PHE A 111 -11.82 -1.18 3.19
CA PHE A 111 -11.51 -0.31 2.06
C PHE A 111 -12.77 0.19 1.33
N ILE A 112 -13.77 -0.68 1.13
CA ILE A 112 -15.02 -0.30 0.44
C ILE A 112 -15.86 0.66 1.30
N ILE A 113 -15.92 0.45 2.63
CA ILE A 113 -16.75 1.23 3.55
C ILE A 113 -15.99 2.48 4.06
N SER A 114 -14.77 2.71 3.57
CA SER A 114 -13.91 3.79 4.04
C SER A 114 -14.57 5.16 3.92
N LYS A 115 -14.37 5.97 4.95
CA LYS A 115 -14.84 7.36 5.01
C LYS A 115 -13.77 8.31 4.48
N ASN A 116 -14.15 9.55 4.25
CA ASN A 116 -13.21 10.62 3.99
C ASN A 116 -12.80 11.25 5.34
N HIS A 117 -11.51 11.45 5.52
CA HIS A 117 -11.01 12.34 6.57
C HIS A 117 -11.33 13.79 6.21
N ASP A 118 -11.55 14.64 7.21
CA ASP A 118 -11.94 16.04 6.97
C ASP A 118 -10.89 16.78 6.15
N ASP A 119 -9.61 16.49 6.36
CA ASP A 119 -8.48 17.11 5.67
C ASP A 119 -8.27 16.61 4.22
N PHE A 120 -8.95 15.53 3.83
CA PHE A 120 -8.78 14.93 2.50
C PHE A 120 -9.00 15.91 1.36
N PRO A 121 -10.12 16.66 1.29
CA PRO A 121 -10.35 17.61 0.20
C PRO A 121 -9.51 18.90 0.31
N TYR A 122 -9.06 19.25 1.53
CA TYR A 122 -8.40 20.52 1.78
C TYR A 122 -6.93 20.54 1.40
N TYR A 123 -6.18 19.48 1.69
CA TYR A 123 -4.75 19.45 1.35
C TYR A 123 -4.21 18.08 0.93
N HIS A 124 -4.74 16.93 1.40
CA HIS A 124 -4.18 15.65 1.02
C HIS A 124 -4.34 15.36 -0.48
N LEU A 125 -5.58 15.42 -0.98
CA LEU A 125 -5.86 15.21 -2.39
C LEU A 125 -5.23 16.29 -3.28
N PRO A 126 -5.38 17.60 -3.01
CA PRO A 126 -4.75 18.64 -3.82
C PRO A 126 -3.23 18.53 -3.88
N PHE A 127 -2.56 18.18 -2.77
CA PHE A 127 -1.11 17.97 -2.76
C PHE A 127 -0.70 16.78 -3.64
N ALA A 128 -1.34 15.63 -3.50
CA ALA A 128 -1.02 14.47 -4.31
C ALA A 128 -1.36 14.68 -5.80
N LEU A 129 -2.43 15.41 -6.12
CA LEU A 129 -2.75 15.81 -7.50
C LEU A 129 -1.68 16.75 -8.07
N SER A 130 -1.18 17.70 -7.28
CA SER A 130 -0.11 18.58 -7.73
C SER A 130 1.16 17.81 -8.10
N LEU A 131 1.49 16.75 -7.36
CA LEU A 131 2.60 15.84 -7.68
C LEU A 131 2.34 14.97 -8.92
N ALA A 132 1.07 14.64 -9.19
CA ALA A 132 0.69 13.88 -10.38
C ALA A 132 0.74 14.72 -11.66
N GLU A 133 0.50 16.02 -11.56
CA GLU A 133 0.49 16.97 -12.68
C GLU A 133 1.84 17.65 -12.88
N ASN A 134 2.55 17.93 -11.80
CA ASN A 134 3.79 18.70 -11.80
C ASN A 134 4.86 18.03 -10.94
N LYS A 135 6.12 18.34 -11.21
CA LYS A 135 7.21 18.07 -10.26
C LYS A 135 7.01 18.88 -8.99
N VAL A 136 7.61 18.46 -7.89
CA VAL A 136 7.52 19.15 -6.61
C VAL A 136 7.93 20.62 -6.75
N SER A 137 7.09 21.52 -6.23
CA SER A 137 7.34 22.97 -6.24
C SER A 137 7.77 23.42 -4.85
N PHE A 138 8.83 24.20 -4.78
CA PHE A 138 9.30 24.79 -3.53
C PHE A 138 8.36 25.93 -3.10
N GLY A 139 8.19 26.09 -1.79
CA GLY A 139 7.39 27.18 -1.23
C GLY A 139 5.88 26.93 -1.19
N MET A 140 5.40 25.73 -1.52
CA MET A 140 3.96 25.42 -1.46
C MET A 140 3.34 25.64 -0.07
N GLY A 141 4.11 25.47 1.00
CA GLY A 141 3.67 25.76 2.37
C GLY A 141 3.39 27.26 2.64
N LEU A 142 3.78 28.17 1.72
CA LEU A 142 3.39 29.58 1.76
C LEU A 142 2.00 29.80 1.15
N LEU A 143 1.58 28.92 0.24
CA LEU A 143 0.28 29.02 -0.44
C LEU A 143 -0.85 28.40 0.39
N ASN A 144 -0.56 27.28 1.06
CA ASN A 144 -1.55 26.59 1.90
C ASN A 144 -0.86 26.07 3.16
N TYR A 145 -1.46 26.35 4.32
CA TYR A 145 -0.92 25.96 5.62
C TYR A 145 -0.79 24.44 5.76
N GLY A 146 -1.72 23.66 5.21
CA GLY A 146 -1.69 22.20 5.18
C GLY A 146 -0.47 21.63 4.45
N TYR A 147 0.12 22.36 3.51
CA TYR A 147 1.32 21.93 2.79
C TYR A 147 2.63 22.09 3.58
N ARG A 148 2.57 22.61 4.79
CA ARG A 148 3.72 22.65 5.71
C ARG A 148 4.00 21.32 6.36
N HIS A 149 3.01 20.46 6.44
CA HIS A 149 3.11 19.10 7.00
C HIS A 149 3.26 18.11 5.83
N HIS A 150 4.52 17.76 5.51
CA HIS A 150 4.80 16.80 4.44
C HIS A 150 4.70 15.37 4.99
N SER A 151 3.56 14.73 4.76
CA SER A 151 3.46 13.30 5.00
C SER A 151 4.14 12.52 3.88
N ALA A 152 4.99 11.56 4.26
CA ALA A 152 5.63 10.63 3.33
C ALA A 152 4.59 9.82 2.53
N LEU A 153 3.41 9.59 3.12
CA LEU A 153 2.33 8.84 2.48
C LEU A 153 1.70 9.62 1.32
N LEU A 154 1.69 10.95 1.35
CA LEU A 154 1.15 11.75 0.24
C LEU A 154 1.99 11.58 -1.05
N PHE A 155 3.32 11.49 -0.91
CA PHE A 155 4.21 11.18 -2.05
C PHE A 155 3.97 9.76 -2.56
N LEU A 156 3.75 8.79 -1.67
CA LEU A 156 3.42 7.42 -2.05
C LEU A 156 2.02 7.33 -2.69
N ASN A 157 1.06 8.14 -2.21
CA ASN A 157 -0.30 8.19 -2.73
C ASN A 157 -0.32 8.75 -4.16
N SER A 158 0.56 9.72 -4.50
CA SER A 158 0.66 10.25 -5.86
C SER A 158 1.05 9.19 -6.90
N LEU A 159 1.68 8.07 -6.51
CA LEU A 159 2.00 6.95 -7.39
C LEU A 159 0.77 6.10 -7.78
N LYS A 160 -0.43 6.42 -7.28
CA LYS A 160 -1.66 5.64 -7.52
C LYS A 160 -2.55 6.19 -8.62
N PHE A 161 -2.22 7.35 -9.17
CA PHE A 161 -2.98 7.91 -10.29
C PHE A 161 -2.70 7.12 -11.57
N LEU A 162 -3.69 6.32 -11.96
CA LEU A 162 -3.71 5.54 -13.21
C LEU A 162 -4.74 6.11 -14.17
N PRO A 163 -4.62 5.88 -15.50
CA PRO A 163 -5.40 6.59 -16.53
C PRO A 163 -6.91 6.56 -16.32
N TRP A 164 -7.51 5.47 -15.89
CA TRP A 164 -8.98 5.35 -15.77
C TRP A 164 -9.50 5.39 -14.35
N ILE A 165 -8.61 5.37 -13.35
CA ILE A 165 -8.99 5.18 -11.95
C ILE A 165 -8.86 6.48 -11.17
N LYS A 166 -8.05 7.41 -11.67
CA LYS A 166 -7.82 8.74 -11.05
C LYS A 166 -7.48 8.59 -9.56
N TYR A 167 -8.24 9.28 -8.69
CA TYR A 167 -7.99 9.32 -7.24
C TYR A 167 -8.66 8.18 -6.44
N PHE A 168 -9.43 7.30 -7.08
CA PHE A 168 -10.14 6.21 -6.35
C PHE A 168 -9.22 5.23 -5.62
N LEU A 169 -7.93 5.20 -5.96
CA LEU A 169 -6.93 4.39 -5.26
C LEU A 169 -6.07 5.22 -4.30
N PHE A 170 -6.46 6.45 -3.99
CA PHE A 170 -5.65 7.36 -3.15
C PHE A 170 -5.27 6.73 -1.81
N ASN A 171 -6.21 6.10 -1.11
CA ASN A 171 -5.99 5.46 0.18
C ASN A 171 -5.36 4.06 0.09
N LEU A 172 -5.12 3.53 -1.11
CA LEU A 172 -4.59 2.18 -1.31
C LEU A 172 -3.24 1.94 -0.64
N PRO A 173 -2.25 2.86 -0.64
CA PRO A 173 -0.99 2.63 0.06
C PRO A 173 -1.16 2.41 1.55
N ASN A 174 -2.01 3.20 2.20
CA ASN A 174 -2.29 3.08 3.63
C ASN A 174 -3.03 1.78 3.94
N TYR A 175 -3.99 1.40 3.09
CA TYR A 175 -4.67 0.12 3.19
C TYR A 175 -3.71 -1.06 3.00
N LEU A 176 -2.73 -0.98 2.10
CA LEU A 176 -1.70 -2.02 1.95
C LEU A 176 -0.83 -2.15 3.20
N ILE A 177 -0.57 -1.07 3.96
CA ILE A 177 0.08 -1.17 5.27
C ILE A 177 -0.74 -2.07 6.19
N LEU A 178 -2.05 -1.85 6.26
CA LEU A 178 -2.95 -2.68 7.08
C LEU A 178 -2.90 -4.15 6.66
N ILE A 179 -2.92 -4.46 5.36
CA ILE A 179 -2.79 -5.82 4.84
C ILE A 179 -1.46 -6.46 5.28
N PHE A 180 -0.34 -5.75 5.08
CA PHE A 180 0.98 -6.31 5.38
C PHE A 180 1.23 -6.48 6.88
N VAL A 181 0.72 -5.58 7.72
CA VAL A 181 0.78 -5.75 9.18
C VAL A 181 -0.04 -6.96 9.61
N ASN A 182 -1.28 -7.10 9.12
CA ASN A 182 -2.09 -8.29 9.39
C ASN A 182 -1.38 -9.58 8.94
N TYR A 183 -0.70 -9.51 7.77
CA TYR A 183 0.07 -10.65 7.28
C TYR A 183 1.18 -11.07 8.26
N VAL A 184 2.00 -10.09 8.71
CA VAL A 184 3.09 -10.37 9.68
C VAL A 184 2.54 -10.99 10.96
N LEU A 185 1.45 -10.46 11.48
CA LEU A 185 0.84 -10.96 12.72
C LEU A 185 0.27 -12.36 12.56
N LEU A 186 -0.46 -12.63 11.46
CA LEU A 186 -1.04 -13.95 11.18
C LEU A 186 0.03 -15.00 10.89
N ASP A 187 1.08 -14.68 10.13
CA ASP A 187 2.18 -15.60 9.87
C ASP A 187 2.89 -16.00 11.17
N ASN A 188 3.15 -15.04 12.05
CA ASN A 188 3.74 -15.32 13.37
C ASN A 188 2.79 -16.12 14.28
N LEU A 189 1.49 -15.83 14.23
CA LEU A 189 0.49 -16.58 14.98
C LEU A 189 0.45 -18.04 14.53
N ILE A 190 0.43 -18.29 13.22
CA ILE A 190 0.44 -19.66 12.65
C ILE A 190 1.71 -20.41 13.06
N LYS A 191 2.89 -19.77 12.96
CA LYS A 191 4.17 -20.37 13.34
C LYS A 191 4.26 -20.73 14.82
N ASN A 192 3.61 -19.96 15.69
CA ASN A 192 3.65 -20.16 17.14
C ASN A 192 2.41 -20.86 17.71
N PHE A 193 1.46 -21.27 16.86
CA PHE A 193 0.18 -21.86 17.27
C PHE A 193 0.35 -23.08 18.17
N LYS A 194 1.25 -24.00 17.83
CA LYS A 194 1.52 -25.21 18.63
C LYS A 194 2.23 -24.91 19.95
N LYS A 195 3.09 -23.86 19.97
CA LYS A 195 3.90 -23.51 21.15
C LYS A 195 3.12 -22.76 22.20
N LYS A 196 2.04 -22.05 21.83
CA LYS A 196 1.20 -21.20 22.69
C LYS A 196 2.01 -20.28 23.60
N ASN A 197 3.14 -19.77 23.09
CA ASN A 197 4.06 -18.92 23.83
C ASN A 197 3.54 -17.47 23.87
N ILE A 198 4.30 -16.58 24.56
CA ILE A 198 3.96 -15.16 24.69
C ILE A 198 3.80 -14.47 23.32
N ILE A 199 4.56 -14.88 22.31
CA ILE A 199 4.47 -14.32 20.95
C ILE A 199 3.10 -14.63 20.34
N PHE A 200 2.58 -15.84 20.54
CA PHE A 200 1.24 -16.22 20.09
C PHE A 200 0.16 -15.33 20.72
N LEU A 201 0.24 -15.11 22.04
CA LEU A 201 -0.70 -14.23 22.75
C LEU A 201 -0.62 -12.79 22.26
N LEU A 202 0.60 -12.26 22.12
CA LEU A 202 0.82 -10.90 21.61
C LEU A 202 0.27 -10.74 20.19
N CYS A 203 0.45 -11.73 19.31
CA CYS A 203 -0.10 -11.67 17.96
C CYS A 203 -1.64 -11.59 17.96
N ILE A 204 -2.33 -12.31 18.86
CA ILE A 204 -3.79 -12.22 18.99
C ILE A 204 -4.19 -10.81 19.43
N ILE A 205 -3.55 -10.28 20.49
CA ILE A 205 -3.86 -8.96 21.02
C ILE A 205 -3.63 -7.89 19.93
N PHE A 206 -2.49 -7.93 19.25
CA PHE A 206 -2.20 -6.97 18.19
C PHE A 206 -3.13 -7.10 16.99
N LEU A 207 -3.53 -8.32 16.59
CA LEU A 207 -4.54 -8.50 15.53
C LEU A 207 -5.86 -7.84 15.92
N LEU A 208 -6.32 -8.01 17.16
CA LEU A 208 -7.53 -7.35 17.63
C LEU A 208 -7.37 -5.82 17.60
N VAL A 209 -6.29 -5.29 18.17
CA VAL A 209 -6.04 -3.84 18.22
C VAL A 209 -5.95 -3.25 16.81
N VAL A 210 -5.20 -3.90 15.91
CA VAL A 210 -5.02 -3.41 14.53
C VAL A 210 -6.36 -3.38 13.79
N ASN A 211 -7.15 -4.43 13.88
CA ASN A 211 -8.42 -4.50 13.13
C ASN A 211 -9.59 -3.77 13.79
N LEU A 212 -9.50 -3.41 15.07
CA LEU A 212 -10.51 -2.58 15.73
C LEU A 212 -10.20 -1.07 15.65
N LYS A 213 -8.92 -0.70 15.77
CA LYS A 213 -8.53 0.70 15.87
C LYS A 213 -7.87 1.27 14.62
N PHE A 214 -7.07 0.48 13.92
CA PHE A 214 -6.30 0.94 12.76
C PHE A 214 -6.98 0.67 11.40
N THR A 215 -8.25 0.26 11.38
CA THR A 215 -9.07 0.25 10.14
C THR A 215 -9.14 1.61 9.47
N ARG A 216 -8.94 2.69 10.25
CA ARG A 216 -8.85 4.06 9.74
C ARG A 216 -7.72 4.28 8.72
N LEU A 217 -6.70 3.41 8.67
CA LEU A 217 -5.70 3.42 7.60
C LEU A 217 -6.30 3.21 6.21
N SER A 218 -7.50 2.62 6.10
CA SER A 218 -8.21 2.48 4.84
C SER A 218 -9.00 3.73 4.44
N GLU A 219 -9.11 4.74 5.31
CA GLU A 219 -9.86 5.97 5.04
C GLU A 219 -9.09 6.88 4.07
N TYR A 220 -9.85 7.70 3.30
CA TYR A 220 -9.27 8.71 2.44
C TYR A 220 -8.71 9.87 3.27
N GLY A 221 -7.45 10.21 3.02
CA GLY A 221 -6.79 11.32 3.72
C GLY A 221 -6.17 10.95 5.06
N THR A 222 -6.02 9.68 5.39
CA THR A 222 -5.19 9.24 6.51
C THR A 222 -3.71 9.37 6.13
N ASP A 223 -2.93 10.02 6.93
CA ASP A 223 -1.49 10.27 6.76
C ASP A 223 -0.68 9.90 8.02
#